data_24ae3b09e63dffd1050bb348be0805cd
#
_entry.id   24ae3b09e63dffd1050bb348be0805cd
#
_cell.length_a   1.000
_cell.length_b   1.000
_cell.length_c   1.000
_cell.angle_alpha   90.00
_cell.angle_beta   90.00
_cell.angle_gamma   90.00
#
_symmetry.space_group_name_H-M   'P 1'
#
loop_
_entity.id
_entity.type
_entity.pdbx_description
1 polymer ?
#
loop_
_entity_poly.entity_id
_entity_poly.type
_entity_poly.pdbx_seq_one_letter_code
_entity_poly.pdbx_strand_id
1 'polypeptide(L)'
;HKLNTAIAQAYYNKKFGVKQLTTETGAGQWGSALAFACSQYGFECKVYMVRISFEQKPFRKTMMAVWGANCLPSPSEETECEKRILVEMSDTPGSLGIAISEAVEDAVSREDTRYSLGSVLNHVLMHQTIIGFEAQKQMAKIDSKPDVVIGCVGGGSNFSGLAFPYLKDKIHGEDVTVVATAPKACPTLTRADFAYDFGDTAGMTPLMPMHSLGHTFVPAPIHAGGLRYHGVASLVSQLVVDDLIEARSYHCLLYTSPSPRD
;
A
#
# COMPACT_ATOMS: atom_id res chain seq x y z
N HIS A 1 0.75 11.03 -1.69
CA HIS A 1 0.35 10.34 -2.94
C HIS A 1 -0.95 9.57 -2.76
N LYS A 2 -1.19 8.93 -1.64
CA LYS A 2 -2.39 8.08 -1.43
C LYS A 2 -3.73 8.83 -1.54
N LEU A 3 -3.74 10.14 -1.32
CA LEU A 3 -4.96 10.94 -1.44
C LEU A 3 -5.53 10.94 -2.87
N ASN A 4 -4.70 10.83 -3.90
CA ASN A 4 -5.13 10.77 -5.29
C ASN A 4 -6.09 9.60 -5.53
N THR A 5 -5.77 8.41 -5.02
CA THR A 5 -6.66 7.26 -5.15
C THR A 5 -7.79 7.27 -4.12
N ALA A 6 -7.57 7.81 -2.91
CA ALA A 6 -8.62 7.87 -1.88
C ALA A 6 -9.81 8.71 -2.33
N ILE A 7 -9.58 9.89 -2.91
CA ILE A 7 -10.62 10.75 -3.45
C ILE A 7 -11.35 10.07 -4.61
N ALA A 8 -10.62 9.46 -5.55
CA ALA A 8 -11.24 8.76 -6.66
C ALA A 8 -12.13 7.59 -6.19
N GLN A 9 -11.64 6.76 -5.25
CA GLN A 9 -12.42 5.66 -4.70
C GLN A 9 -13.65 6.16 -3.94
N ALA A 10 -13.53 7.18 -3.11
CA ALA A 10 -14.68 7.78 -2.42
C ALA A 10 -15.70 8.35 -3.41
N TYR A 11 -15.27 9.07 -4.43
CA TYR A 11 -16.16 9.63 -5.45
C TYR A 11 -16.99 8.55 -6.15
N TYR A 12 -16.36 7.47 -6.63
CA TYR A 12 -17.07 6.40 -7.31
C TYR A 12 -18.00 5.62 -6.36
N ASN A 13 -17.56 5.31 -5.14
CA ASN A 13 -18.41 4.65 -4.16
C ASN A 13 -19.65 5.50 -3.81
N LYS A 14 -19.52 6.84 -3.77
CA LYS A 14 -20.66 7.75 -3.58
C LYS A 14 -21.70 7.59 -4.69
N LYS A 15 -21.25 7.47 -5.94
CA LYS A 15 -22.15 7.24 -7.09
C LYS A 15 -22.93 5.93 -7.00
N PHE A 16 -22.35 4.92 -6.36
CA PHE A 16 -23.00 3.61 -6.16
C PHE A 16 -23.83 3.51 -4.87
N GLY A 17 -24.01 4.61 -4.15
CA GLY A 17 -24.87 4.65 -2.96
C GLY A 17 -24.28 3.96 -1.72
N VAL A 18 -22.99 3.66 -1.73
CA VAL A 18 -22.27 3.09 -0.59
C VAL A 18 -22.35 4.03 0.61
N LYS A 19 -22.42 3.50 1.82
CA LYS A 19 -22.52 4.25 3.09
C LYS A 19 -21.24 4.20 3.91
N GLN A 20 -20.56 3.06 3.90
CA GLN A 20 -19.34 2.84 4.68
C GLN A 20 -18.21 2.33 3.79
N LEU A 21 -16.99 2.82 4.05
CA LEU A 21 -15.78 2.25 3.51
C LEU A 21 -14.94 1.63 4.65
N THR A 22 -14.52 0.38 4.44
CA THR A 22 -13.57 -0.30 5.31
C THR A 22 -12.22 -0.40 4.63
N THR A 23 -11.15 -0.40 5.42
CA THR A 23 -9.80 -0.56 4.89
C THR A 23 -8.81 -1.01 5.96
N GLU A 24 -7.67 -1.51 5.51
CA GLU A 24 -6.48 -1.70 6.31
C GLU A 24 -5.56 -0.48 6.24
N THR A 25 -4.60 -0.41 7.15
CA THR A 25 -3.45 0.48 7.01
C THR A 25 -2.24 -0.03 7.79
N GLY A 26 -1.06 0.03 7.19
CA GLY A 26 0.20 -0.30 7.86
C GLY A 26 0.61 0.83 8.82
N ALA A 27 1.37 1.80 8.30
CA ALA A 27 1.89 2.93 9.08
C ALA A 27 0.90 4.11 9.22
N GLY A 28 -0.34 3.96 8.75
CA GLY A 28 -1.41 4.95 8.88
C GLY A 28 -1.57 5.92 7.71
N GLN A 29 -0.69 5.91 6.69
CA GLN A 29 -0.82 6.85 5.58
C GLN A 29 -2.09 6.61 4.74
N TRP A 30 -2.39 5.34 4.44
CA TRP A 30 -3.58 5.01 3.67
C TRP A 30 -4.85 5.27 4.47
N GLY A 31 -4.93 4.80 5.71
CA GLY A 31 -6.08 5.05 6.58
C GLY A 31 -6.37 6.55 6.74
N SER A 32 -5.33 7.38 6.93
CA SER A 32 -5.50 8.83 7.01
C SER A 32 -6.02 9.44 5.70
N ALA A 33 -5.51 9.01 4.54
CA ALA A 33 -5.96 9.52 3.25
C ALA A 33 -7.42 9.13 2.97
N LEU A 34 -7.81 7.89 3.30
CA LEU A 34 -9.19 7.45 3.13
C LEU A 34 -10.14 8.13 4.13
N ALA A 35 -9.74 8.27 5.40
CA ALA A 35 -10.52 8.99 6.41
C ALA A 35 -10.83 10.42 5.96
N PHE A 36 -9.83 11.13 5.44
CA PHE A 36 -10.04 12.46 4.87
C PHE A 36 -11.03 12.43 3.71
N ALA A 37 -10.86 11.52 2.74
CA ALA A 37 -11.77 11.42 1.60
C ALA A 37 -13.20 11.08 2.06
N CYS A 38 -13.35 10.16 3.01
CA CYS A 38 -14.65 9.80 3.59
C CYS A 38 -15.35 11.00 4.24
N SER A 39 -14.61 11.83 4.97
CA SER A 39 -15.18 13.05 5.58
C SER A 39 -15.70 14.05 4.55
N GLN A 40 -15.06 14.15 3.37
CA GLN A 40 -15.51 15.04 2.30
C GLN A 40 -16.75 14.53 1.56
N TYR A 41 -16.93 13.21 1.50
CA TYR A 41 -18.04 12.59 0.77
C TYR A 41 -19.18 12.07 1.67
N GLY A 42 -19.03 12.19 2.99
CA GLY A 42 -20.06 11.79 3.97
C GLY A 42 -20.19 10.27 4.12
N PHE A 43 -19.05 9.55 4.14
CA PHE A 43 -18.99 8.12 4.45
C PHE A 43 -18.67 7.87 5.90
N GLU A 44 -19.19 6.79 6.46
CA GLU A 44 -18.58 6.11 7.59
C GLU A 44 -17.27 5.48 7.14
N CYS A 45 -16.23 5.58 7.95
CA CYS A 45 -14.91 5.04 7.63
C CYS A 45 -14.41 4.17 8.79
N LYS A 46 -14.08 2.91 8.51
CA LYS A 46 -13.49 2.00 9.49
C LYS A 46 -12.13 1.52 9.00
N VAL A 47 -11.13 1.64 9.86
CA VAL A 47 -9.73 1.41 9.52
C VAL A 47 -9.11 0.41 10.47
N TYR A 48 -8.60 -0.69 9.95
CA TYR A 48 -7.83 -1.70 10.67
C TYR A 48 -6.34 -1.39 10.53
N MET A 49 -5.72 -0.90 11.59
CA MET A 49 -4.31 -0.47 11.58
C MET A 49 -3.43 -1.54 12.23
N VAL A 50 -2.37 -1.95 11.52
CA VAL A 50 -1.39 -2.92 12.06
C VAL A 50 -0.96 -2.52 13.46
N ARG A 51 -1.15 -3.41 14.45
CA ARG A 51 -1.04 -3.17 15.91
C ARG A 51 0.24 -2.47 16.31
N ILE A 52 1.39 -2.96 15.87
CA ILE A 52 2.68 -2.33 16.20
C ILE A 52 2.75 -0.87 15.73
N SER A 53 2.17 -0.55 14.58
CA SER A 53 2.12 0.83 14.09
C SER A 53 1.07 1.68 14.80
N PHE A 54 -0.03 1.08 15.21
CA PHE A 54 -1.08 1.75 16.00
C PHE A 54 -0.52 2.25 17.34
N GLU A 55 0.32 1.45 17.99
CA GLU A 55 0.98 1.79 19.24
C GLU A 55 2.10 2.81 19.06
N GLN A 56 2.96 2.62 18.04
CA GLN A 56 4.11 3.49 17.80
C GLN A 56 3.76 4.85 17.18
N LYS A 57 2.58 5.00 16.57
CA LYS A 57 2.16 6.21 15.84
C LYS A 57 0.80 6.73 16.29
N PRO A 58 0.63 7.10 17.56
CA PRO A 58 -0.67 7.48 18.13
C PRO A 58 -1.31 8.68 17.42
N PHE A 59 -0.51 9.62 16.89
CA PHE A 59 -1.02 10.79 16.17
C PHE A 59 -1.74 10.42 14.85
N ARG A 60 -1.44 9.26 14.26
CA ARG A 60 -2.19 8.78 13.08
C ARG A 60 -3.63 8.43 13.43
N LYS A 61 -3.83 7.73 14.54
CA LYS A 61 -5.17 7.44 15.07
C LYS A 61 -5.93 8.74 15.37
N THR A 62 -5.29 9.69 16.06
CA THR A 62 -5.90 10.98 16.39
C THR A 62 -6.32 11.73 15.12
N MET A 63 -5.46 11.77 14.10
CA MET A 63 -5.76 12.43 12.83
C MET A 63 -6.94 11.76 12.11
N MET A 64 -7.02 10.43 12.08
CA MET A 64 -8.15 9.71 11.50
C MET A 64 -9.45 9.98 12.27
N ALA A 65 -9.39 10.05 13.59
CA ALA A 65 -10.54 10.37 14.45
C ALA A 65 -11.07 11.80 14.21
N VAL A 66 -10.19 12.78 13.97
CA VAL A 66 -10.59 14.17 13.62
C VAL A 66 -11.41 14.18 12.32
N TRP A 67 -11.15 13.28 11.40
CA TRP A 67 -11.95 13.11 10.18
C TRP A 67 -13.12 12.14 10.32
N GLY A 68 -13.45 11.73 11.55
CA GLY A 68 -14.61 10.88 11.85
C GLY A 68 -14.41 9.39 11.58
N ALA A 69 -13.19 8.93 11.31
CA ALA A 69 -12.94 7.51 11.10
C ALA A 69 -12.76 6.75 12.42
N ASN A 70 -13.32 5.54 12.46
CA ASN A 70 -13.06 4.57 13.54
C ASN A 70 -11.81 3.75 13.19
N CYS A 71 -10.72 3.93 13.96
CA CYS A 71 -9.46 3.24 13.74
C CYS A 71 -9.19 2.24 14.87
N LEU A 72 -9.10 0.97 14.50
CA LEU A 72 -8.88 -0.18 15.40
C LEU A 72 -7.48 -0.77 15.21
N PRO A 73 -6.85 -1.32 16.26
CA PRO A 73 -5.63 -2.10 16.12
C PRO A 73 -5.95 -3.44 15.47
N SER A 74 -5.14 -3.89 14.51
CA SER A 74 -5.23 -5.20 13.87
C SER A 74 -4.01 -6.06 14.29
N PRO A 75 -4.21 -7.26 14.82
CA PRO A 75 -5.49 -7.98 15.01
C PRO A 75 -6.42 -7.31 16.04
N SER A 76 -7.73 -7.30 15.72
CA SER A 76 -8.80 -6.90 16.63
C SER A 76 -9.57 -8.14 17.14
N GLU A 77 -10.64 -8.00 17.87
CA GLU A 77 -11.50 -9.12 18.25
C GLU A 77 -12.87 -9.05 17.55
N GLU A 78 -13.00 -8.18 16.53
CA GLU A 78 -14.29 -7.88 15.92
C GLU A 78 -14.68 -8.83 14.78
N THR A 79 -13.71 -9.53 14.18
CA THR A 79 -13.95 -10.41 13.03
C THR A 79 -13.67 -11.89 13.35
N GLU A 80 -14.33 -12.80 12.65
CA GLU A 80 -14.17 -14.25 12.90
C GLU A 80 -12.84 -14.77 12.33
N CYS A 81 -12.37 -14.22 11.20
CA CYS A 81 -11.06 -14.57 10.67
C CYS A 81 -9.96 -14.23 11.66
N GLU A 82 -10.09 -13.13 12.36
CA GLU A 82 -9.14 -12.66 13.34
C GLU A 82 -9.08 -13.53 14.59
N LYS A 83 -10.24 -13.88 15.13
CA LYS A 83 -10.31 -14.80 16.28
C LYS A 83 -9.58 -16.11 15.98
N ARG A 84 -9.68 -16.63 14.74
CA ARG A 84 -8.93 -17.84 14.32
C ARG A 84 -7.43 -17.60 14.27
N ILE A 85 -7.00 -16.46 13.69
CA ILE A 85 -5.57 -16.10 13.61
C ILE A 85 -4.99 -15.90 15.02
N LEU A 86 -5.71 -15.27 15.94
CA LEU A 86 -5.26 -15.09 17.33
C LEU A 86 -5.16 -16.41 18.12
N VAL A 87 -5.97 -17.41 17.79
CA VAL A 87 -5.82 -18.76 18.37
C VAL A 87 -4.50 -19.41 17.93
N GLU A 88 -4.10 -19.20 16.66
CA GLU A 88 -2.87 -19.77 16.11
C GLU A 88 -1.61 -18.95 16.46
N MET A 89 -1.75 -17.63 16.59
CA MET A 89 -0.66 -16.68 16.77
C MET A 89 -1.04 -15.59 17.77
N SER A 90 -1.19 -15.94 19.05
CA SER A 90 -1.68 -15.04 20.11
C SER A 90 -0.87 -13.75 20.29
N ASP A 91 0.44 -13.79 20.08
CA ASP A 91 1.38 -12.69 20.27
C ASP A 91 1.80 -11.99 18.97
N THR A 92 1.05 -12.18 17.88
CA THR A 92 1.42 -11.57 16.59
C THR A 92 1.43 -10.03 16.67
N PRO A 93 2.49 -9.36 16.17
CA PRO A 93 2.53 -7.89 16.08
C PRO A 93 1.57 -7.34 15.03
N GLY A 94 0.85 -8.22 14.32
CA GLY A 94 0.01 -7.90 13.18
C GLY A 94 0.78 -7.79 11.87
N SER A 95 0.07 -7.94 10.78
CA SER A 95 0.57 -7.72 9.42
C SER A 95 -0.47 -7.00 8.57
N LEU A 96 -0.04 -6.50 7.41
CA LEU A 96 -1.02 -5.94 6.45
C LEU A 96 -1.97 -7.01 5.92
N GLY A 97 -1.49 -8.24 5.72
CA GLY A 97 -2.33 -9.34 5.28
C GLY A 97 -3.46 -9.65 6.26
N ILE A 98 -3.17 -9.63 7.56
CA ILE A 98 -4.16 -9.80 8.63
C ILE A 98 -5.18 -8.66 8.59
N ALA A 99 -4.72 -7.41 8.58
CA ALA A 99 -5.59 -6.24 8.56
C ALA A 99 -6.47 -6.17 7.29
N ILE A 100 -6.00 -6.70 6.15
CA ILE A 100 -6.79 -6.84 4.92
C ILE A 100 -7.91 -7.85 5.15
N SER A 101 -7.62 -9.03 5.74
CA SER A 101 -8.64 -10.04 6.03
C SER A 101 -9.78 -9.47 6.87
N GLU A 102 -9.47 -8.74 7.94
CA GLU A 102 -10.48 -8.07 8.78
C GLU A 102 -11.32 -7.06 7.99
N ALA A 103 -10.65 -6.18 7.23
CA ALA A 103 -11.35 -5.15 6.47
C ALA A 103 -12.25 -5.74 5.36
N VAL A 104 -11.84 -6.84 4.74
CA VAL A 104 -12.63 -7.56 3.73
C VAL A 104 -13.82 -8.25 4.38
N GLU A 105 -13.63 -8.96 5.50
CA GLU A 105 -14.73 -9.62 6.22
C GLU A 105 -15.78 -8.60 6.68
N ASP A 106 -15.36 -7.47 7.24
CA ASP A 106 -16.27 -6.40 7.62
C ASP A 106 -17.02 -5.84 6.39
N ALA A 107 -16.34 -5.64 5.27
CA ALA A 107 -16.98 -5.16 4.05
C ALA A 107 -18.06 -6.10 3.51
N VAL A 108 -17.83 -7.42 3.53
CA VAL A 108 -18.80 -8.39 3.01
C VAL A 108 -19.93 -8.70 3.98
N SER A 109 -19.79 -8.31 5.25
CA SER A 109 -20.84 -8.49 6.27
C SER A 109 -22.04 -7.55 6.08
N ARG A 110 -21.90 -6.47 5.26
CA ARG A 110 -22.92 -5.43 5.05
C ARG A 110 -23.08 -5.10 3.56
N GLU A 111 -24.30 -5.00 3.09
CA GLU A 111 -24.59 -4.68 1.69
C GLU A 111 -24.17 -3.25 1.28
N ASP A 112 -24.22 -2.30 2.22
CA ASP A 112 -23.91 -0.88 2.00
C ASP A 112 -22.45 -0.50 2.25
N THR A 113 -21.59 -1.48 2.50
CA THR A 113 -20.17 -1.32 2.81
C THR A 113 -19.30 -1.83 1.66
N ARG A 114 -18.16 -1.19 1.42
CA ARG A 114 -17.15 -1.64 0.45
C ARG A 114 -15.75 -1.55 1.05
N TYR A 115 -14.93 -2.50 0.66
CA TYR A 115 -13.51 -2.48 0.96
C TYR A 115 -12.76 -1.55 -0.01
N SER A 116 -11.87 -0.72 0.52
CA SER A 116 -11.02 0.19 -0.24
C SER A 116 -9.55 -0.13 0.01
N LEU A 117 -8.76 -0.21 -1.04
CA LEU A 117 -7.34 -0.58 -0.97
C LEU A 117 -6.46 0.54 -1.52
N GLY A 118 -5.41 0.90 -0.78
CA GLY A 118 -4.51 2.02 -1.11
C GLY A 118 -3.23 1.64 -1.87
N SER A 119 -3.15 0.41 -2.40
CA SER A 119 -1.98 -0.09 -3.14
C SER A 119 -2.37 -1.28 -4.03
N VAL A 120 -1.39 -1.93 -4.66
CA VAL A 120 -1.47 -3.25 -5.35
C VAL A 120 -2.34 -3.27 -6.60
N LEU A 121 -3.58 -2.81 -6.54
CA LEU A 121 -4.55 -2.92 -7.64
C LEU A 121 -4.30 -1.92 -8.77
N ASN A 122 -4.52 -2.34 -10.01
CA ASN A 122 -4.20 -1.57 -11.21
C ASN A 122 -4.81 -0.16 -11.22
N HIS A 123 -6.07 0.00 -10.79
CA HIS A 123 -6.70 1.32 -10.72
C HIS A 123 -5.99 2.24 -9.71
N VAL A 124 -5.48 1.69 -8.61
CA VAL A 124 -4.70 2.46 -7.62
C VAL A 124 -3.39 2.92 -8.25
N LEU A 125 -2.66 2.01 -8.92
CA LEU A 125 -1.41 2.33 -9.61
C LEU A 125 -1.63 3.45 -10.64
N MET A 126 -2.70 3.34 -11.43
CA MET A 126 -3.08 4.34 -12.43
C MET A 126 -3.40 5.70 -11.81
N HIS A 127 -4.19 5.76 -10.73
CA HIS A 127 -4.48 7.03 -10.05
C HIS A 127 -3.22 7.74 -9.54
N GLN A 128 -2.17 6.99 -9.19
CA GLN A 128 -0.93 7.57 -8.70
C GLN A 128 -0.04 8.14 -9.82
N THR A 129 -0.25 7.77 -11.08
CA THR A 129 0.60 8.22 -12.20
C THR A 129 0.57 9.74 -12.42
N ILE A 130 -0.39 10.43 -11.86
CA ILE A 130 -0.41 11.91 -11.83
C ILE A 130 0.91 12.48 -11.26
N ILE A 131 1.53 11.79 -10.31
CA ILE A 131 2.81 12.18 -9.70
C ILE A 131 3.93 12.20 -10.76
N GLY A 132 4.07 11.12 -11.52
CA GLY A 132 5.10 11.02 -12.56
C GLY A 132 4.84 11.98 -13.73
N PHE A 133 3.56 12.17 -14.14
CA PHE A 133 3.22 13.16 -15.16
C PHE A 133 3.51 14.59 -14.72
N GLU A 134 3.26 14.92 -13.45
CA GLU A 134 3.63 16.23 -12.90
C GLU A 134 5.15 16.38 -12.81
N ALA A 135 5.86 15.33 -12.38
CA ALA A 135 7.33 15.32 -12.35
C ALA A 135 7.94 15.57 -13.74
N GLN A 136 7.44 14.90 -14.79
CA GLN A 136 7.87 15.16 -16.17
C GLN A 136 7.68 16.64 -16.59
N LYS A 137 6.50 17.21 -16.25
CA LYS A 137 6.24 18.62 -16.55
C LYS A 137 7.14 19.58 -15.75
N GLN A 138 7.49 19.22 -14.53
CA GLN A 138 8.41 20.02 -13.70
C GLN A 138 9.83 19.94 -14.24
N MET A 139 10.30 18.77 -14.63
CA MET A 139 11.61 18.58 -15.26
C MET A 139 11.74 19.37 -16.59
N ALA A 140 10.69 19.34 -17.41
CA ALA A 140 10.65 20.09 -18.66
C ALA A 140 10.77 21.62 -18.44
N LYS A 141 10.28 22.17 -17.30
CA LYS A 141 10.43 23.61 -16.99
C LYS A 141 11.86 24.05 -16.76
N ILE A 142 12.74 23.13 -16.39
CA ILE A 142 14.18 23.37 -16.18
C ILE A 142 15.04 22.78 -17.29
N ASP A 143 14.41 22.44 -18.42
CA ASP A 143 15.05 21.86 -19.59
C ASP A 143 15.93 20.64 -19.23
N SER A 144 15.39 19.72 -18.42
CA SER A 144 16.11 18.53 -17.92
C SER A 144 15.26 17.27 -18.03
N LYS A 145 15.94 16.13 -18.15
CA LYS A 145 15.35 14.79 -18.08
C LYS A 145 16.15 13.97 -17.03
N PRO A 146 15.52 13.08 -16.26
CA PRO A 146 16.27 12.21 -15.37
C PRO A 146 16.90 11.05 -16.14
N ASP A 147 18.17 10.74 -15.84
CA ASP A 147 18.84 9.52 -16.29
C ASP A 147 18.39 8.31 -15.46
N VAL A 148 18.02 8.55 -14.21
CA VAL A 148 17.61 7.50 -13.26
C VAL A 148 16.36 7.93 -12.50
N VAL A 149 15.37 7.04 -12.45
CA VAL A 149 14.15 7.20 -11.64
C VAL A 149 14.14 6.12 -10.55
N ILE A 150 14.17 6.55 -9.29
CA ILE A 150 14.21 5.64 -8.14
C ILE A 150 12.94 5.80 -7.32
N GLY A 151 12.24 4.68 -7.06
CA GLY A 151 11.04 4.67 -6.22
C GLY A 151 11.03 3.54 -5.22
N CYS A 152 10.43 3.77 -4.04
CA CYS A 152 10.29 2.73 -3.04
C CYS A 152 9.05 1.85 -3.28
N VAL A 153 9.19 0.56 -2.99
CA VAL A 153 8.15 -0.45 -3.18
C VAL A 153 7.77 -1.10 -1.85
N GLY A 154 6.50 -0.91 -1.46
CA GLY A 154 5.77 -1.81 -0.57
C GLY A 154 4.84 -2.64 -1.45
N GLY A 155 3.54 -2.30 -1.52
CA GLY A 155 2.62 -2.90 -2.49
C GLY A 155 2.75 -2.38 -3.93
N GLY A 156 3.55 -1.35 -4.21
CA GLY A 156 3.88 -0.87 -5.55
C GLY A 156 3.28 0.48 -5.97
N SER A 157 2.26 1.02 -5.27
CA SER A 157 1.56 2.22 -5.76
C SER A 157 2.40 3.50 -5.77
N ASN A 158 3.31 3.68 -4.80
CA ASN A 158 4.22 4.82 -4.80
C ASN A 158 5.20 4.77 -5.98
N PHE A 159 5.80 3.60 -6.17
CA PHE A 159 6.73 3.36 -7.28
C PHE A 159 6.05 3.59 -8.64
N SER A 160 4.91 2.93 -8.87
CA SER A 160 4.19 3.03 -10.14
C SER A 160 3.73 4.46 -10.43
N GLY A 161 3.29 5.18 -9.41
CA GLY A 161 2.87 6.56 -9.55
C GLY A 161 3.95 7.48 -10.09
N LEU A 162 5.19 7.30 -9.63
CA LEU A 162 6.35 8.03 -10.13
C LEU A 162 6.86 7.45 -11.46
N ALA A 163 7.05 6.12 -11.53
CA ALA A 163 7.86 5.48 -12.54
C ALA A 163 7.12 5.18 -13.86
N PHE A 164 5.81 4.89 -13.83
CA PHE A 164 5.10 4.44 -15.03
C PHE A 164 5.13 5.45 -16.20
N PRO A 165 4.99 6.79 -16.01
CA PRO A 165 5.17 7.73 -17.09
C PRO A 165 6.56 7.68 -17.73
N TYR A 166 7.62 7.51 -16.91
CA TYR A 166 8.99 7.36 -17.43
C TYR A 166 9.24 6.00 -18.07
N LEU A 167 8.61 4.92 -17.55
CA LEU A 167 8.65 3.61 -18.21
C LEU A 167 7.98 3.62 -19.58
N LYS A 168 6.90 4.38 -19.74
CA LYS A 168 6.30 4.63 -21.03
C LYS A 168 7.33 5.24 -22.00
N ASP A 169 8.07 6.24 -21.57
CA ASP A 169 9.10 6.88 -22.40
C ASP A 169 10.25 5.89 -22.71
N LYS A 170 10.69 5.08 -21.73
CA LYS A 170 11.68 4.02 -21.93
C LYS A 170 11.24 3.01 -22.98
N ILE A 171 9.98 2.54 -22.94
CA ILE A 171 9.43 1.60 -23.94
C ILE A 171 9.41 2.22 -25.34
N HIS A 172 9.31 3.55 -25.44
CA HIS A 172 9.37 4.28 -26.71
C HIS A 172 10.79 4.71 -27.13
N GLY A 173 11.82 4.23 -26.43
CA GLY A 173 13.22 4.38 -26.82
C GLY A 173 14.02 5.46 -26.08
N GLU A 174 13.46 6.11 -25.06
CA GLU A 174 14.23 7.01 -24.17
C GLU A 174 15.16 6.20 -23.27
N ASP A 175 16.38 6.69 -23.09
CA ASP A 175 17.37 6.08 -22.19
C ASP A 175 17.14 6.55 -20.75
N VAL A 176 16.43 5.75 -19.98
CA VAL A 176 16.18 6.00 -18.55
C VAL A 176 16.27 4.70 -17.76
N THR A 177 17.07 4.71 -16.71
CA THR A 177 17.15 3.61 -15.74
C THR A 177 16.07 3.78 -14.69
N VAL A 178 15.27 2.73 -14.46
CA VAL A 178 14.20 2.74 -13.44
C VAL A 178 14.49 1.71 -12.36
N VAL A 179 14.58 2.16 -11.11
CA VAL A 179 15.00 1.33 -9.96
C VAL A 179 13.90 1.26 -8.91
N ALA A 180 13.43 0.06 -8.64
CA ALA A 180 12.50 -0.26 -7.57
C ALA A 180 13.27 -0.65 -6.30
N THR A 181 13.08 0.07 -5.19
CA THR A 181 13.79 -0.17 -3.95
C THR A 181 12.88 -0.69 -2.85
N ALA A 182 13.28 -1.75 -2.15
CA ALA A 182 12.54 -2.36 -1.05
C ALA A 182 13.43 -2.47 0.22
N PRO A 183 12.84 -2.55 1.43
CA PRO A 183 13.61 -2.83 2.63
C PRO A 183 14.01 -4.29 2.71
N LYS A 184 15.18 -4.60 3.27
CA LYS A 184 15.58 -6.00 3.55
C LYS A 184 14.70 -6.69 4.60
N ALA A 185 13.91 -5.94 5.36
CA ALA A 185 12.89 -6.49 6.25
C ALA A 185 11.72 -7.12 5.49
N CYS A 186 11.48 -6.71 4.23
CA CYS A 186 10.40 -7.19 3.37
C CYS A 186 10.87 -7.14 1.90
N PRO A 187 11.83 -8.02 1.50
CA PRO A 187 12.55 -7.92 0.24
C PRO A 187 11.81 -8.61 -0.91
N THR A 188 10.56 -8.25 -1.14
CA THR A 188 9.65 -8.90 -2.07
C THR A 188 10.22 -9.07 -3.48
N LEU A 189 10.60 -7.97 -4.16
CA LEU A 189 11.09 -8.02 -5.54
C LEU A 189 12.47 -8.68 -5.73
N THR A 190 13.23 -8.90 -4.65
CA THR A 190 14.60 -9.40 -4.74
C THR A 190 14.79 -10.81 -4.18
N ARG A 191 13.82 -11.34 -3.45
CA ARG A 191 13.91 -12.65 -2.79
C ARG A 191 12.65 -13.50 -2.90
N ALA A 192 11.51 -12.91 -3.24
CA ALA A 192 10.28 -13.67 -3.42
C ALA A 192 10.19 -14.21 -4.84
N ASP A 193 9.55 -15.35 -4.99
CA ASP A 193 9.20 -15.90 -6.28
C ASP A 193 8.02 -15.14 -6.91
N PHE A 194 7.97 -15.08 -8.24
CA PHE A 194 6.80 -14.60 -8.95
C PHE A 194 5.80 -15.76 -9.10
N ALA A 195 4.73 -15.71 -8.34
CA ALA A 195 3.73 -16.78 -8.28
C ALA A 195 2.34 -16.22 -7.96
N TYR A 196 1.31 -17.06 -8.11
CA TYR A 196 -0.04 -16.71 -7.66
C TYR A 196 -0.12 -16.80 -6.13
N ASP A 197 -0.59 -15.73 -5.49
CA ASP A 197 -0.80 -15.69 -4.04
C ASP A 197 -2.01 -14.83 -3.69
N PHE A 198 -2.50 -14.97 -2.46
CA PHE A 198 -3.57 -14.14 -1.91
C PHE A 198 -3.04 -12.78 -1.46
N GLY A 199 -3.88 -11.76 -1.57
CA GLY A 199 -3.56 -10.43 -1.06
C GLY A 199 -3.66 -10.31 0.47
N ASP A 200 -4.27 -11.28 1.15
CA ASP A 200 -4.56 -11.29 2.58
C ASP A 200 -4.26 -12.64 3.23
N THR A 201 -4.08 -12.62 4.56
CA THR A 201 -3.65 -13.82 5.32
C THR A 201 -4.70 -14.92 5.36
N ALA A 202 -5.99 -14.59 5.40
CA ALA A 202 -7.08 -15.57 5.46
C ALA A 202 -7.53 -16.10 4.08
N GLY A 203 -6.93 -15.63 2.97
CA GLY A 203 -7.27 -16.08 1.62
C GLY A 203 -8.64 -15.61 1.14
N MET A 204 -9.13 -14.47 1.62
CA MET A 204 -10.43 -13.90 1.26
C MET A 204 -10.38 -13.08 -0.03
N THR A 205 -9.20 -12.65 -0.45
CA THR A 205 -8.98 -11.90 -1.69
C THR A 205 -8.74 -12.84 -2.87
N PRO A 206 -8.94 -12.38 -4.12
CA PRO A 206 -8.59 -13.16 -5.29
C PRO A 206 -7.08 -13.46 -5.36
N LEU A 207 -6.74 -14.63 -5.93
CA LEU A 207 -5.37 -14.95 -6.30
C LEU A 207 -4.88 -14.00 -7.39
N MET A 208 -3.68 -13.46 -7.20
CA MET A 208 -3.03 -12.57 -8.15
C MET A 208 -1.57 -12.99 -8.40
N PRO A 209 -1.06 -12.90 -9.65
CA PRO A 209 0.35 -13.12 -9.92
C PRO A 209 1.17 -11.97 -9.32
N MET A 210 2.13 -12.27 -8.44
CA MET A 210 2.94 -11.27 -7.75
C MET A 210 4.26 -11.86 -7.26
N HIS A 211 5.26 -11.02 -7.05
CA HIS A 211 6.37 -11.39 -6.18
C HIS A 211 5.85 -11.39 -4.74
N SER A 212 5.78 -12.56 -4.11
CA SER A 212 5.23 -12.71 -2.75
C SER A 212 6.15 -13.51 -1.84
N LEU A 213 6.31 -13.02 -0.61
CA LEU A 213 6.97 -13.73 0.49
C LEU A 213 6.03 -14.76 1.17
N GLY A 214 4.81 -14.91 0.64
CA GLY A 214 3.73 -15.72 1.18
C GLY A 214 2.70 -14.89 1.96
N HIS A 215 1.40 -15.15 1.74
CA HIS A 215 0.29 -14.38 2.35
C HIS A 215 0.22 -14.49 3.88
N THR A 216 0.86 -15.49 4.47
CA THR A 216 1.01 -15.64 5.93
C THR A 216 2.25 -14.95 6.49
N PHE A 217 3.09 -14.33 5.65
CA PHE A 217 4.32 -13.69 6.08
C PHE A 217 4.06 -12.51 7.02
N VAL A 218 4.68 -12.54 8.19
CA VAL A 218 4.68 -11.44 9.17
C VAL A 218 6.06 -10.79 9.19
N PRO A 219 6.19 -9.52 8.76
CA PRO A 219 7.47 -8.83 8.77
C PRO A 219 8.02 -8.65 10.19
N ALA A 220 9.33 -8.81 10.37
CA ALA A 220 10.00 -8.54 11.65
C ALA A 220 9.68 -7.11 12.16
N PRO A 221 9.58 -6.88 13.48
CA PRO A 221 9.20 -5.58 14.07
C PRO A 221 10.34 -4.55 14.02
N ILE A 222 11.09 -4.50 12.93
CA ILE A 222 12.16 -3.53 12.68
C ILE A 222 11.67 -2.41 11.75
N HIS A 223 12.36 -1.29 11.73
CA HIS A 223 11.98 -0.16 10.88
C HIS A 223 11.99 -0.54 9.40
N ALA A 224 10.89 -0.26 8.71
CA ALA A 224 10.72 -0.53 7.27
C ALA A 224 9.98 0.62 6.53
N GLY A 225 9.84 1.78 7.15
CA GLY A 225 9.23 2.97 6.54
C GLY A 225 7.78 2.80 6.08
N GLY A 226 7.05 1.78 6.58
CA GLY A 226 5.71 1.42 6.10
C GLY A 226 5.70 0.48 4.89
N LEU A 227 6.86 0.03 4.42
CA LEU A 227 7.03 -0.91 3.30
C LEU A 227 7.01 -2.36 3.84
N ARG A 228 5.87 -2.82 4.30
CA ARG A 228 5.71 -4.07 5.09
C ARG A 228 4.65 -5.02 4.53
N TYR A 229 4.39 -4.95 3.24
CA TYR A 229 3.45 -5.84 2.58
C TYR A 229 4.17 -7.05 1.99
N HIS A 230 3.58 -8.24 2.13
CA HIS A 230 4.19 -9.50 1.70
C HIS A 230 4.28 -9.66 0.17
N GLY A 231 3.43 -8.94 -0.58
CA GLY A 231 3.34 -9.03 -2.04
C GLY A 231 3.55 -7.70 -2.75
N VAL A 232 3.74 -7.75 -4.05
CA VAL A 232 3.86 -6.57 -4.92
C VAL A 232 2.83 -6.64 -6.02
N ALA A 233 2.28 -5.49 -6.39
CA ALA A 233 1.33 -5.35 -7.50
C ALA A 233 1.75 -6.13 -8.74
N SER A 234 0.82 -6.84 -9.35
CA SER A 234 1.07 -7.72 -10.50
C SER A 234 1.80 -6.99 -11.64
N LEU A 235 1.38 -5.76 -11.98
CA LEU A 235 2.05 -4.96 -13.01
C LEU A 235 3.50 -4.63 -12.65
N VAL A 236 3.80 -4.28 -11.40
CA VAL A 236 5.18 -3.98 -10.98
C VAL A 236 6.02 -5.25 -10.97
N SER A 237 5.45 -6.36 -10.52
CA SER A 237 6.10 -7.67 -10.56
C SER A 237 6.43 -8.09 -12.00
N GLN A 238 5.50 -7.90 -12.93
CA GLN A 238 5.71 -8.22 -14.34
C GLN A 238 6.87 -7.39 -14.95
N LEU A 239 6.97 -6.11 -14.60
CA LEU A 239 8.06 -5.25 -15.09
C LEU A 239 9.46 -5.73 -14.66
N VAL A 240 9.56 -6.41 -13.50
CA VAL A 240 10.81 -7.07 -13.08
C VAL A 240 11.07 -8.32 -13.91
N VAL A 241 10.05 -9.13 -14.16
CA VAL A 241 10.15 -10.35 -14.98
C VAL A 241 10.57 -10.00 -16.42
N ASP A 242 10.08 -8.88 -16.95
CA ASP A 242 10.38 -8.40 -18.32
C ASP A 242 11.68 -7.58 -18.41
N ASP A 243 12.48 -7.52 -17.33
CA ASP A 243 13.73 -6.75 -17.24
C ASP A 243 13.59 -5.25 -17.60
N LEU A 244 12.39 -4.70 -17.43
CA LEU A 244 12.12 -3.28 -17.70
C LEU A 244 12.54 -2.37 -16.53
N ILE A 245 12.63 -2.92 -15.33
CA ILE A 245 13.05 -2.22 -14.10
C ILE A 245 14.08 -3.04 -13.32
N GLU A 246 14.97 -2.34 -12.63
CA GLU A 246 15.88 -2.96 -11.67
C GLU A 246 15.23 -3.06 -10.29
N ALA A 247 15.37 -4.20 -9.63
CA ALA A 247 14.92 -4.39 -8.24
C ALA A 247 16.10 -4.43 -7.29
N ARG A 248 16.07 -3.63 -6.23
CA ARG A 248 17.11 -3.57 -5.19
C ARG A 248 16.50 -3.56 -3.80
N SER A 249 17.20 -4.17 -2.82
CA SER A 249 16.79 -4.09 -1.41
C SER A 249 17.95 -3.64 -0.51
N TYR A 250 17.60 -2.77 0.45
CA TYR A 250 18.55 -2.11 1.33
C TYR A 250 18.21 -2.30 2.81
N HIS A 251 19.22 -2.24 3.67
CA HIS A 251 19.02 -2.10 5.11
C HIS A 251 18.49 -0.71 5.45
N CYS A 252 17.73 -0.59 6.54
CA CYS A 252 17.14 0.67 6.98
C CYS A 252 18.13 1.83 7.12
N LEU A 253 19.35 1.57 7.55
CA LEU A 253 20.40 2.58 7.67
C LEU A 253 20.81 3.25 6.35
N LEU A 254 20.51 2.61 5.20
CA LEU A 254 20.83 3.16 3.89
C LEU A 254 19.71 4.01 3.29
N TYR A 255 18.45 3.75 3.67
CA TYR A 255 17.32 4.53 3.15
C TYR A 255 16.68 5.48 4.18
N THR A 256 17.10 5.41 5.41
CA THR A 256 16.93 6.48 6.39
C THR A 256 18.19 7.33 6.38
N SER A 257 18.33 8.17 5.37
CA SER A 257 19.40 9.18 5.39
C SER A 257 19.24 10.02 6.66
N PRO A 258 20.31 10.23 7.45
CA PRO A 258 20.22 11.13 8.59
C PRO A 258 19.78 12.48 8.07
N SER A 259 18.66 12.97 8.62
CA SER A 259 18.22 14.32 8.36
C SER A 259 19.29 15.28 8.87
N PRO A 260 19.61 16.36 8.14
CA PRO A 260 20.51 17.40 8.68
C PRO A 260 19.98 18.04 9.97
N ARG A 261 18.82 17.62 10.44
CA ARG A 261 18.14 18.10 11.65
C ARG A 261 18.14 17.09 12.79
N ASP A 262 18.70 15.89 12.60
CA ASP A 262 18.80 14.84 13.62
C ASP A 262 20.16 14.89 14.30
#